data_1957b650e4589f3c373cd0afa6703eb7
#
_entry.id   1957b650e4589f3c373cd0afa6703eb7
#
_cell.length_a   1.000
_cell.length_b   1.000
_cell.length_c   1.000
_cell.angle_alpha   90.00
_cell.angle_beta   90.00
_cell.angle_gamma   90.00
#
_symmetry.space_group_name_H-M   'P 1'
#
loop_
_entity.id
_entity.type
_entity.pdbx_description
1 polymer ?
#
loop_
_entity_poly.entity_id
_entity_poly.type
_entity_poly.pdbx_seq_one_letter_code
_entity_poly.pdbx_strand_id
1 'polypeptide(L)'
;MAIKIDWSIYPDRERKAKFTQKLTPESPYKSAGVSVIEVKKLAKTINDDDIELNYLEDVLLKGIIIASRKESFAEKRKKLEAFYPLFISWMATDSVAPTLYIPKKDKKEAYRYFIKLTEDKDPMTSRFAFVVLMGHFLTEESIDEIMNKAIAIKTDSYLLKMGIAWLTSSCYIHYPEKTSKYFSLLDKEISKMAKQKCRDSKRVSPEAKKSLHNL
;
A
#
# COMPACT_ATOMS: atom_id res chain seq x y z
N MET A 1 -5.04 -9.43 27.52
CA MET A 1 -3.62 -9.88 27.45
C MET A 1 -3.28 -10.02 25.96
N ALA A 2 -2.25 -9.34 25.49
CA ALA A 2 -1.90 -9.35 24.08
C ALA A 2 -1.57 -10.78 23.58
N ILE A 3 -2.01 -11.08 22.36
CA ILE A 3 -1.82 -12.39 21.74
C ILE A 3 -0.39 -12.48 21.22
N LYS A 4 0.37 -13.46 21.71
CA LYS A 4 1.70 -13.80 21.21
C LYS A 4 1.60 -14.88 20.13
N ILE A 5 2.20 -14.61 18.97
CA ILE A 5 2.19 -15.54 17.85
C ILE A 5 3.46 -16.39 17.85
N ASP A 6 3.30 -17.69 17.77
CA ASP A 6 4.43 -18.61 17.53
C ASP A 6 4.64 -18.81 16.03
N TRP A 7 5.58 -18.05 15.48
CA TRP A 7 5.98 -18.18 14.08
C TRP A 7 6.85 -19.39 13.81
N SER A 8 7.33 -20.13 14.86
CA SER A 8 8.24 -21.27 14.69
C SER A 8 7.62 -22.46 13.95
N ILE A 9 6.30 -22.53 13.92
CA ILE A 9 5.54 -23.59 13.25
C ILE A 9 5.62 -23.57 11.72
N TYR A 10 6.09 -22.46 11.12
CA TYR A 10 6.19 -22.33 9.65
C TYR A 10 7.54 -22.82 9.14
N PRO A 11 7.61 -23.56 8.01
CA PRO A 11 8.85 -24.09 7.45
C PRO A 11 9.67 -23.01 6.70
N ASP A 12 10.96 -23.27 6.48
CA ASP A 12 11.88 -22.47 5.64
C ASP A 12 12.03 -21.00 6.03
N ARG A 13 11.82 -20.68 7.31
CA ARG A 13 11.77 -19.29 7.79
C ARG A 13 13.08 -18.54 7.68
N GLU A 14 14.21 -19.15 8.00
CA GLU A 14 15.50 -18.46 8.06
C GLU A 14 15.89 -17.81 6.74
N ARG A 15 15.75 -18.55 5.63
CA ARG A 15 16.03 -18.02 4.29
C ARG A 15 15.08 -16.89 3.92
N LYS A 16 13.79 -17.06 4.21
CA LYS A 16 12.75 -16.04 3.95
C LYS A 16 12.97 -14.82 4.82
N ALA A 17 13.32 -14.97 6.10
CA ALA A 17 13.61 -13.87 7.02
C ALA A 17 14.78 -13.01 6.51
N LYS A 18 15.89 -13.65 6.13
CA LYS A 18 17.05 -12.95 5.55
C LYS A 18 16.69 -12.19 4.27
N PHE A 19 15.86 -12.78 3.41
CA PHE A 19 15.39 -12.13 2.19
C PHE A 19 14.49 -10.94 2.49
N THR A 20 13.49 -11.10 3.35
CA THR A 20 12.57 -10.04 3.76
C THR A 20 13.31 -8.87 4.41
N GLN A 21 14.28 -9.16 5.30
CA GLN A 21 15.10 -8.14 5.96
C GLN A 21 15.89 -7.28 4.97
N LYS A 22 16.37 -7.87 3.87
CA LYS A 22 17.03 -7.12 2.78
C LYS A 22 16.06 -6.21 2.01
N LEU A 23 14.79 -6.60 1.92
CA LEU A 23 13.76 -5.82 1.22
C LEU A 23 13.14 -4.72 2.09
N THR A 24 13.28 -4.82 3.41
CA THR A 24 12.71 -3.88 4.38
C THR A 24 13.79 -3.41 5.36
N PRO A 25 14.89 -2.80 4.87
CA PRO A 25 16.00 -2.38 5.73
C PRO A 25 15.61 -1.28 6.72
N GLU A 26 14.54 -0.54 6.41
CA GLU A 26 13.98 0.51 7.26
C GLU A 26 13.17 -0.04 8.44
N SER A 27 12.79 -1.32 8.43
CA SER A 27 11.97 -1.90 9.51
C SER A 27 12.78 -2.09 10.80
N PRO A 28 12.31 -1.56 11.94
CA PRO A 28 12.92 -1.83 13.25
C PRO A 28 12.63 -3.25 13.74
N TYR A 29 11.62 -3.93 13.16
CA TYR A 29 11.28 -5.31 13.49
C TYR A 29 12.02 -6.28 12.59
N LYS A 30 12.57 -7.35 13.19
CA LYS A 30 13.10 -8.47 12.43
C LYS A 30 11.96 -9.22 11.74
N SER A 31 12.24 -9.84 10.60
CA SER A 31 11.25 -10.74 9.98
C SER A 31 11.30 -12.11 10.65
N ALA A 32 10.13 -12.68 10.91
CA ALA A 32 9.96 -14.09 11.32
C ALA A 32 10.12 -15.05 10.13
N GLY A 33 10.15 -14.54 8.89
CA GLY A 33 10.31 -15.33 7.67
C GLY A 33 9.05 -16.04 7.21
N VAL A 34 7.88 -15.51 7.55
CA VAL A 34 6.58 -16.04 7.12
C VAL A 34 6.02 -15.22 5.97
N SER A 35 5.45 -15.88 4.97
CA SER A 35 4.91 -15.19 3.81
C SER A 35 3.65 -14.38 4.16
N VAL A 36 3.43 -13.27 3.46
CA VAL A 36 2.19 -12.46 3.61
C VAL A 36 0.93 -13.31 3.37
N ILE A 37 1.01 -14.34 2.53
CA ILE A 37 -0.11 -15.26 2.28
C ILE A 37 -0.47 -16.02 3.56
N GLU A 38 0.51 -16.55 4.26
CA GLU A 38 0.31 -17.25 5.53
C GLU A 38 -0.19 -16.31 6.63
N VAL A 39 0.36 -15.10 6.73
CA VAL A 39 -0.13 -14.08 7.65
C VAL A 39 -1.61 -13.75 7.37
N LYS A 40 -2.01 -13.61 6.10
CA LYS A 40 -3.42 -13.39 5.71
C LYS A 40 -4.33 -14.57 6.06
N LYS A 41 -3.83 -15.81 5.97
CA LYS A 41 -4.59 -16.99 6.40
C LYS A 41 -4.81 -16.97 7.93
N LEU A 42 -3.74 -16.69 8.68
CA LEU A 42 -3.81 -16.61 10.14
C LEU A 42 -4.75 -15.48 10.60
N ALA A 43 -4.73 -14.32 9.94
CA ALA A 43 -5.61 -13.20 10.25
C ALA A 43 -7.12 -13.54 10.19
N LYS A 44 -7.51 -14.58 9.44
CA LYS A 44 -8.90 -15.02 9.36
C LYS A 44 -9.34 -15.84 10.57
N THR A 45 -8.41 -16.35 11.36
CA THR A 45 -8.69 -17.21 12.53
C THR A 45 -8.62 -16.45 13.84
N ILE A 46 -8.09 -15.23 13.83
CA ILE A 46 -7.92 -14.40 15.02
C ILE A 46 -8.96 -13.29 15.04
N ASN A 47 -9.73 -13.22 16.13
CA ASN A 47 -10.80 -12.24 16.28
C ASN A 47 -10.40 -10.98 17.07
N ASP A 48 -9.19 -10.97 17.63
CA ASP A 48 -8.65 -9.85 18.41
C ASP A 48 -7.44 -9.24 17.68
N ASP A 49 -7.29 -7.93 17.75
CA ASP A 49 -6.17 -7.18 17.19
C ASP A 49 -5.14 -6.74 18.24
N ASP A 50 -5.30 -7.18 19.48
CA ASP A 50 -4.30 -6.99 20.54
C ASP A 50 -3.16 -8.01 20.39
N ILE A 51 -2.29 -7.77 19.38
CA ILE A 51 -1.16 -8.62 19.03
C ILE A 51 0.11 -8.06 19.68
N GLU A 52 0.90 -8.93 20.34
CA GLU A 52 2.25 -8.60 20.81
C GLU A 52 3.21 -8.43 19.61
N LEU A 53 3.89 -7.29 19.52
CA LEU A 53 4.70 -6.93 18.37
C LEU A 53 6.19 -7.27 18.60
N ASN A 54 6.63 -8.41 18.09
CA ASN A 54 8.03 -8.88 18.17
C ASN A 54 8.69 -8.95 16.77
N TYR A 55 7.87 -9.18 15.74
CA TYR A 55 8.32 -9.36 14.36
C TYR A 55 7.53 -8.47 13.39
N LEU A 56 8.08 -8.26 12.20
CA LEU A 56 7.38 -7.56 11.13
C LEU A 56 6.03 -8.21 10.80
N GLU A 57 5.99 -9.54 10.83
CA GLU A 57 4.77 -10.31 10.57
C GLU A 57 3.69 -10.09 11.63
N ASP A 58 4.04 -9.75 12.88
CA ASP A 58 3.05 -9.36 13.90
C ASP A 58 2.41 -8.02 13.53
N VAL A 59 3.20 -7.07 13.04
CA VAL A 59 2.70 -5.78 12.53
C VAL A 59 1.77 -6.00 11.34
N LEU A 60 2.16 -6.84 10.39
CA LEU A 60 1.31 -7.19 9.24
C LEU A 60 0.01 -7.85 9.70
N LEU A 61 0.09 -8.81 10.62
CA LEU A 61 -1.06 -9.53 11.15
C LEU A 61 -2.07 -8.57 11.79
N LYS A 62 -1.62 -7.73 12.72
CA LYS A 62 -2.44 -6.71 13.38
C LYS A 62 -3.13 -5.79 12.36
N GLY A 63 -2.37 -5.25 11.42
CA GLY A 63 -2.91 -4.37 10.39
C GLY A 63 -3.94 -5.06 9.48
N ILE A 64 -3.68 -6.31 9.09
CA ILE A 64 -4.60 -7.10 8.26
C ILE A 64 -5.88 -7.44 9.02
N ILE A 65 -5.81 -7.79 10.31
CA ILE A 65 -6.98 -8.03 11.15
C ILE A 65 -7.84 -6.76 11.21
N ILE A 66 -7.26 -5.60 11.54
CA ILE A 66 -7.96 -4.32 11.58
C ILE A 66 -8.62 -4.01 10.23
N ALA A 67 -7.86 -4.13 9.15
CA ALA A 67 -8.34 -3.78 7.82
C ALA A 67 -9.46 -4.68 7.30
N SER A 68 -9.37 -6.00 7.54
CA SER A 68 -10.29 -6.98 6.96
C SER A 68 -11.61 -7.16 7.72
N ARG A 69 -11.73 -6.66 8.95
CA ARG A 69 -12.97 -6.78 9.74
C ARG A 69 -14.19 -6.20 9.04
N LYS A 70 -15.32 -6.89 9.13
CA LYS A 70 -16.62 -6.42 8.61
C LYS A 70 -17.30 -5.52 9.64
N GLU A 71 -16.85 -4.28 9.70
CA GLU A 71 -17.39 -3.23 10.58
C GLU A 71 -17.61 -1.93 9.78
N SER A 72 -18.22 -0.92 10.37
CA SER A 72 -18.38 0.40 9.73
C SER A 72 -17.04 1.04 9.44
N PHE A 73 -16.98 1.92 8.42
CA PHE A 73 -15.74 2.64 8.13
C PHE A 73 -15.35 3.58 9.28
N ALA A 74 -16.31 4.17 9.98
CA ALA A 74 -16.05 5.06 11.11
C ALA A 74 -15.32 4.34 12.28
N GLU A 75 -15.73 3.11 12.60
CA GLU A 75 -15.05 2.28 13.62
C GLU A 75 -13.66 1.86 13.17
N LYS A 76 -13.57 1.37 11.94
CA LYS A 76 -12.31 0.96 11.32
C LYS A 76 -11.30 2.10 11.24
N ARG A 77 -11.74 3.30 10.87
CA ARG A 77 -10.93 4.50 10.81
C ARG A 77 -10.21 4.77 12.12
N LYS A 78 -10.91 4.72 13.27
CA LYS A 78 -10.30 4.91 14.59
C LYS A 78 -9.16 3.93 14.86
N LYS A 79 -9.35 2.66 14.50
CA LYS A 79 -8.33 1.62 14.65
C LYS A 79 -7.15 1.82 13.69
N LEU A 80 -7.42 2.22 12.44
CA LEU A 80 -6.39 2.53 11.45
C LEU A 80 -5.56 3.75 11.90
N GLU A 81 -6.20 4.82 12.38
CA GLU A 81 -5.50 6.00 12.88
C GLU A 81 -4.56 5.65 14.04
N ALA A 82 -4.97 4.77 14.95
CA ALA A 82 -4.11 4.24 16.01
C ALA A 82 -3.00 3.31 15.48
N PHE A 83 -3.20 2.70 14.31
CA PHE A 83 -2.23 1.80 13.68
C PHE A 83 -1.22 2.51 12.79
N TYR A 84 -1.49 3.72 12.27
CA TYR A 84 -0.61 4.43 11.33
C TYR A 84 0.85 4.53 11.78
N PRO A 85 1.19 4.77 13.06
CA PRO A 85 2.58 4.78 13.49
C PRO A 85 3.34 3.47 13.28
N LEU A 86 2.63 2.37 12.99
CA LEU A 86 3.20 1.06 12.68
C LEU A 86 3.43 0.83 11.18
N PHE A 87 3.11 1.79 10.32
CA PHE A 87 3.50 1.75 8.90
C PHE A 87 4.99 2.09 8.72
N ILE A 88 5.84 1.28 9.31
CA ILE A 88 7.29 1.46 9.36
C ILE A 88 8.02 0.91 8.13
N SER A 89 7.32 0.23 7.23
CA SER A 89 7.87 -0.31 5.99
C SER A 89 6.81 -0.36 4.88
N TRP A 90 7.27 -0.34 3.62
CA TRP A 90 6.38 -0.51 2.47
C TRP A 90 5.60 -1.83 2.53
N MET A 91 6.19 -2.88 3.12
CA MET A 91 5.52 -4.18 3.25
C MET A 91 4.26 -4.08 4.12
N ALA A 92 4.28 -3.26 5.18
CA ALA A 92 3.11 -3.04 6.03
C ALA A 92 1.99 -2.33 5.26
N THR A 93 2.27 -1.19 4.61
CA THR A 93 1.27 -0.45 3.84
C THR A 93 0.67 -1.29 2.70
N ASP A 94 1.54 -1.94 1.91
CA ASP A 94 1.14 -2.65 0.69
C ASP A 94 0.47 -4.00 0.98
N SER A 95 0.68 -4.56 2.17
CA SER A 95 0.00 -5.79 2.60
C SER A 95 -1.36 -5.51 3.25
N VAL A 96 -1.49 -4.40 3.99
CA VAL A 96 -2.71 -4.02 4.72
C VAL A 96 -3.74 -3.39 3.78
N ALA A 97 -3.34 -2.45 2.94
CA ALA A 97 -4.26 -1.69 2.07
C ALA A 97 -5.17 -2.59 1.19
N PRO A 98 -4.69 -3.64 0.51
CA PRO A 98 -5.55 -4.50 -0.32
C PRO A 98 -6.56 -5.33 0.49
N THR A 99 -6.38 -5.46 1.81
CA THR A 99 -7.29 -6.23 2.67
C THR A 99 -8.41 -5.39 3.27
N LEU A 100 -8.39 -4.09 3.02
CA LEU A 100 -9.34 -3.16 3.61
C LEU A 100 -10.77 -3.47 3.17
N TYR A 101 -11.61 -3.88 4.13
CA TYR A 101 -13.04 -4.01 3.90
C TYR A 101 -13.72 -2.65 4.09
N ILE A 102 -14.40 -2.18 3.05
CA ILE A 102 -15.19 -0.94 3.07
C ILE A 102 -16.63 -1.29 2.71
N PRO A 103 -17.61 -1.11 3.64
CA PRO A 103 -19.02 -1.31 3.32
C PRO A 103 -19.46 -0.42 2.16
N LYS A 104 -20.36 -0.93 1.31
CA LYS A 104 -20.85 -0.14 0.14
C LYS A 104 -21.40 1.22 0.53
N LYS A 105 -22.13 1.30 1.65
CA LYS A 105 -22.71 2.54 2.18
C LYS A 105 -21.67 3.59 2.60
N ASP A 106 -20.48 3.13 2.99
CA ASP A 106 -19.42 3.99 3.54
C ASP A 106 -18.37 4.37 2.47
N LYS A 107 -18.50 3.86 1.22
CA LYS A 107 -17.50 4.07 0.15
C LYS A 107 -17.20 5.54 -0.12
N LYS A 108 -18.23 6.40 -0.14
CA LYS A 108 -18.06 7.83 -0.41
C LYS A 108 -17.31 8.56 0.71
N GLU A 109 -17.58 8.21 1.96
CA GLU A 109 -16.88 8.72 3.14
C GLU A 109 -15.42 8.25 3.12
N ALA A 110 -15.19 6.96 2.93
CA ALA A 110 -13.86 6.37 2.86
C ALA A 110 -13.02 6.99 1.74
N TYR A 111 -13.58 7.20 0.55
CA TYR A 111 -12.90 7.86 -0.55
C TYR A 111 -12.41 9.26 -0.15
N ARG A 112 -13.28 10.10 0.39
CA ARG A 112 -12.93 11.47 0.83
C ARG A 112 -11.86 11.45 1.92
N TYR A 113 -11.97 10.50 2.84
CA TYR A 113 -10.97 10.32 3.89
C TYR A 113 -9.59 9.99 3.32
N PHE A 114 -9.49 9.01 2.39
CA PHE A 114 -8.21 8.62 1.81
C PHE A 114 -7.64 9.67 0.87
N ILE A 115 -8.48 10.43 0.13
CA ILE A 115 -8.03 11.59 -0.64
C ILE A 115 -7.35 12.63 0.28
N LYS A 116 -7.95 12.93 1.43
CA LYS A 116 -7.33 13.84 2.41
C LYS A 116 -6.07 13.25 3.02
N LEU A 117 -6.07 11.96 3.32
CA LEU A 117 -4.95 11.27 3.96
C LEU A 117 -3.69 11.22 3.07
N THR A 118 -3.81 11.41 1.74
CA THR A 118 -2.62 11.53 0.87
C THR A 118 -1.71 12.69 1.25
N GLU A 119 -2.23 13.69 1.96
CA GLU A 119 -1.52 14.89 2.40
C GLU A 119 -0.92 14.74 3.81
N ASP A 120 -0.93 13.53 4.37
CA ASP A 120 -0.36 13.30 5.70
C ASP A 120 1.15 13.59 5.72
N LYS A 121 1.61 14.14 6.85
CA LYS A 121 3.03 14.51 7.03
C LYS A 121 3.93 13.28 7.11
N ASP A 122 3.41 12.16 7.63
CA ASP A 122 4.14 10.90 7.61
C ASP A 122 4.09 10.26 6.22
N PRO A 123 5.25 10.06 5.56
CA PRO A 123 5.31 9.53 4.20
C PRO A 123 4.70 8.14 4.04
N MET A 124 4.71 7.33 5.09
CA MET A 124 4.19 5.96 5.03
C MET A 124 2.66 5.94 5.16
N THR A 125 2.09 6.83 5.96
CA THR A 125 0.64 7.06 6.03
C THR A 125 0.11 7.61 4.71
N SER A 126 0.80 8.59 4.12
CA SER A 126 0.49 9.10 2.77
C SER A 126 0.58 7.98 1.71
N ARG A 127 1.64 7.15 1.74
CA ARG A 127 1.77 5.97 0.87
C ARG A 127 0.59 5.02 1.01
N PHE A 128 0.20 4.70 2.26
CA PHE A 128 -0.94 3.83 2.51
C PHE A 128 -2.21 4.38 1.85
N ALA A 129 -2.47 5.68 1.96
CA ALA A 129 -3.61 6.31 1.32
C ALA A 129 -3.59 6.12 -0.21
N PHE A 130 -2.45 6.35 -0.87
CA PHE A 130 -2.32 6.14 -2.31
C PHE A 130 -2.52 4.66 -2.70
N VAL A 131 -2.02 3.71 -1.92
CA VAL A 131 -2.22 2.28 -2.19
C VAL A 131 -3.69 1.87 -2.00
N VAL A 132 -4.39 2.43 -0.99
CA VAL A 132 -5.84 2.22 -0.83
C VAL A 132 -6.61 2.80 -2.01
N LEU A 133 -6.32 4.04 -2.42
CA LEU A 133 -6.98 4.68 -3.57
C LEU A 133 -6.77 3.86 -4.84
N MET A 134 -5.56 3.40 -5.09
CA MET A 134 -5.22 2.53 -6.22
C MET A 134 -6.02 1.23 -6.22
N GLY A 135 -6.16 0.57 -5.07
CA GLY A 135 -6.77 -0.76 -4.97
C GLY A 135 -8.30 -0.77 -4.87
N HIS A 136 -8.91 0.28 -4.32
CA HIS A 136 -10.33 0.29 -3.98
C HIS A 136 -11.16 1.33 -4.72
N PHE A 137 -10.52 2.37 -5.27
CA PHE A 137 -11.22 3.55 -5.80
C PHE A 137 -10.76 3.99 -7.18
N LEU A 138 -9.84 3.26 -7.81
CA LEU A 138 -9.37 3.61 -9.15
C LEU A 138 -10.45 3.32 -10.19
N THR A 139 -11.08 4.38 -10.65
CA THR A 139 -12.05 4.40 -11.76
C THR A 139 -11.68 5.52 -12.73
N GLU A 140 -12.27 5.53 -13.90
CA GLU A 140 -12.02 6.59 -14.88
C GLU A 140 -12.37 7.98 -14.33
N GLU A 141 -13.44 8.10 -13.53
CA GLU A 141 -13.89 9.37 -12.94
C GLU A 141 -12.96 9.85 -11.82
N SER A 142 -12.33 8.93 -11.07
CA SER A 142 -11.50 9.26 -9.91
C SER A 142 -10.04 9.60 -10.26
N ILE A 143 -9.55 9.21 -11.44
CA ILE A 143 -8.13 9.37 -11.81
C ILE A 143 -7.67 10.83 -11.69
N ASP A 144 -8.44 11.79 -12.21
CA ASP A 144 -8.00 13.17 -12.24
C ASP A 144 -7.80 13.72 -10.82
N GLU A 145 -8.70 13.41 -9.89
CA GLU A 145 -8.56 13.84 -8.49
C GLU A 145 -7.36 13.15 -7.81
N ILE A 146 -7.22 11.83 -7.96
CA ILE A 146 -6.12 11.05 -7.37
C ILE A 146 -4.76 11.50 -7.92
N MET A 147 -4.65 11.71 -9.24
CA MET A 147 -3.40 12.15 -9.87
C MET A 147 -3.05 13.59 -9.52
N ASN A 148 -4.03 14.48 -9.37
CA ASN A 148 -3.79 15.84 -8.89
C ASN A 148 -3.21 15.84 -7.46
N LYS A 149 -3.68 14.96 -6.58
CA LYS A 149 -3.04 14.75 -5.26
C LYS A 149 -1.60 14.27 -5.39
N ALA A 150 -1.35 13.30 -6.26
CA ALA A 150 0.00 12.76 -6.49
C ALA A 150 0.98 13.83 -7.01
N ILE A 151 0.54 14.72 -7.91
CA ILE A 151 1.34 15.84 -8.43
C ILE A 151 1.66 16.87 -7.35
N ALA A 152 0.73 17.14 -6.45
CA ALA A 152 0.89 18.13 -5.39
C ALA A 152 1.90 17.70 -4.31
N ILE A 153 2.21 16.40 -4.19
CA ILE A 153 3.13 15.89 -3.17
C ILE A 153 4.57 16.35 -3.45
N LYS A 154 5.16 16.97 -2.42
CA LYS A 154 6.59 17.27 -2.36
C LYS A 154 7.22 16.44 -1.25
N THR A 155 8.12 15.55 -1.61
CA THR A 155 8.71 14.61 -0.64
C THR A 155 10.10 14.17 -1.06
N ASP A 156 10.98 13.95 -0.09
CA ASP A 156 12.27 13.29 -0.28
C ASP A 156 12.20 11.78 0.01
N SER A 157 11.09 11.31 0.56
CA SER A 157 10.90 9.90 0.86
C SER A 157 10.85 9.04 -0.40
N TYR A 158 11.89 8.23 -0.60
CA TYR A 158 11.95 7.26 -1.69
C TYR A 158 10.72 6.31 -1.69
N LEU A 159 10.28 5.88 -0.51
CA LEU A 159 9.16 4.95 -0.39
C LEU A 159 7.85 5.59 -0.83
N LEU A 160 7.61 6.86 -0.49
CA LEU A 160 6.42 7.57 -0.97
C LEU A 160 6.47 7.82 -2.47
N LYS A 161 7.62 8.28 -3.01
CA LYS A 161 7.84 8.44 -4.46
C LYS A 161 7.54 7.13 -5.21
N MET A 162 8.03 6.00 -4.69
CA MET A 162 7.81 4.68 -5.28
C MET A 162 6.33 4.25 -5.21
N GLY A 163 5.61 4.62 -4.15
CA GLY A 163 4.16 4.40 -4.01
C GLY A 163 3.36 5.18 -5.06
N ILE A 164 3.67 6.46 -5.23
CA ILE A 164 3.06 7.32 -6.27
C ILE A 164 3.40 6.79 -7.68
N ALA A 165 4.63 6.37 -7.90
CA ALA A 165 5.02 5.78 -9.18
C ALA A 165 4.25 4.49 -9.49
N TRP A 166 3.98 3.67 -8.48
CA TRP A 166 3.16 2.46 -8.63
C TRP A 166 1.71 2.81 -8.93
N LEU A 167 1.12 3.75 -8.21
CA LEU A 167 -0.21 4.28 -8.51
C LEU A 167 -0.29 4.76 -9.97
N THR A 168 0.64 5.63 -10.40
CA THR A 168 0.66 6.19 -11.76
C THR A 168 0.76 5.09 -12.82
N SER A 169 1.62 4.10 -12.61
CA SER A 169 1.72 2.97 -13.52
C SER A 169 0.44 2.13 -13.57
N SER A 170 -0.25 1.98 -12.44
CA SER A 170 -1.54 1.28 -12.37
C SER A 170 -2.63 2.06 -13.10
N CYS A 171 -2.68 3.39 -12.93
CA CYS A 171 -3.57 4.26 -13.71
C CYS A 171 -3.33 4.11 -15.21
N TYR A 172 -2.06 4.14 -15.65
CA TYR A 172 -1.70 3.99 -17.06
C TYR A 172 -2.07 2.63 -17.64
N ILE A 173 -1.90 1.55 -16.87
CA ILE A 173 -2.28 0.19 -17.29
C ILE A 173 -3.80 0.09 -17.57
N HIS A 174 -4.62 0.75 -16.79
CA HIS A 174 -6.08 0.68 -16.91
C HIS A 174 -6.67 1.75 -17.83
N TYR A 175 -6.07 2.94 -17.85
CA TYR A 175 -6.57 4.14 -18.53
C TYR A 175 -5.41 4.92 -19.17
N PRO A 176 -4.74 4.35 -20.21
CA PRO A 176 -3.51 4.93 -20.76
C PRO A 176 -3.68 6.33 -21.31
N GLU A 177 -4.75 6.57 -22.09
CA GLU A 177 -5.00 7.87 -22.72
C GLU A 177 -5.19 8.97 -21.67
N LYS A 178 -6.01 8.70 -20.65
CA LYS A 178 -6.29 9.65 -19.59
C LYS A 178 -5.07 9.91 -18.70
N THR A 179 -4.22 8.90 -18.50
CA THR A 179 -3.06 9.00 -17.60
C THR A 179 -1.84 9.63 -18.24
N SER A 180 -1.69 9.54 -19.57
CA SER A 180 -0.48 9.98 -20.30
C SER A 180 -0.07 11.41 -19.98
N LYS A 181 -1.01 12.35 -19.89
CA LYS A 181 -0.75 13.76 -19.57
C LYS A 181 -0.06 13.99 -18.23
N TYR A 182 -0.26 13.07 -17.26
CA TYR A 182 0.26 13.24 -15.91
C TYR A 182 1.76 12.94 -15.77
N PHE A 183 2.35 12.17 -16.70
CA PHE A 183 3.78 11.89 -16.65
C PHE A 183 4.65 13.14 -16.75
N SER A 184 4.21 14.14 -17.50
CA SER A 184 4.91 15.43 -17.62
C SER A 184 4.66 16.39 -16.45
N LEU A 185 3.60 16.16 -15.68
CA LEU A 185 3.20 17.00 -14.54
C LEU A 185 3.78 16.51 -13.21
N LEU A 186 4.13 15.23 -13.11
CA LEU A 186 4.73 14.65 -11.93
C LEU A 186 6.17 15.17 -11.74
N ASP A 187 6.66 15.07 -10.49
CA ASP A 187 8.08 15.19 -10.21
C ASP A 187 8.89 14.29 -11.13
N LYS A 188 10.06 14.77 -11.62
CA LYS A 188 10.88 14.06 -12.61
C LYS A 188 11.29 12.67 -12.16
N GLU A 189 11.64 12.50 -10.90
CA GLU A 189 12.04 11.21 -10.34
C GLU A 189 10.86 10.25 -10.29
N ILE A 190 9.71 10.71 -9.80
CA ILE A 190 8.46 9.93 -9.74
C ILE A 190 8.03 9.51 -11.15
N SER A 191 8.06 10.44 -12.11
CA SER A 191 7.73 10.15 -13.51
C SER A 191 8.65 9.08 -14.11
N LYS A 192 9.97 9.19 -13.89
CA LYS A 192 10.96 8.17 -14.32
C LYS A 192 10.67 6.80 -13.72
N MET A 193 10.40 6.74 -12.42
CA MET A 193 10.04 5.49 -11.71
C MET A 193 8.73 4.89 -12.26
N ALA A 194 7.71 5.71 -12.51
CA ALA A 194 6.42 5.28 -13.03
C ALA A 194 6.56 4.71 -14.47
N LYS A 195 7.30 5.39 -15.35
CA LYS A 195 7.61 4.90 -16.69
C LYS A 195 8.36 3.57 -16.64
N GLN A 196 9.30 3.41 -15.69
CA GLN A 196 10.02 2.14 -15.53
C GLN A 196 9.07 1.02 -15.10
N LYS A 197 8.17 1.27 -14.13
CA LYS A 197 7.15 0.29 -13.73
C LYS A 197 6.22 -0.10 -14.88
N CYS A 198 5.85 0.85 -15.75
CA CYS A 198 5.08 0.54 -16.96
C CYS A 198 5.87 -0.37 -17.92
N ARG A 199 7.17 -0.09 -18.12
CA ARG A 199 8.04 -0.93 -18.97
C ARG A 199 8.20 -2.35 -18.44
N ASP A 200 8.31 -2.51 -17.12
CA ASP A 200 8.46 -3.81 -16.45
C ASP A 200 7.15 -4.61 -16.43
N SER A 201 6.01 -3.93 -16.60
CA SER A 201 4.71 -4.58 -16.55
C SER A 201 4.45 -5.42 -17.81
N LYS A 202 4.01 -6.66 -17.60
CA LYS A 202 3.51 -7.53 -18.70
C LYS A 202 2.12 -7.12 -19.19
N ARG A 203 1.44 -6.19 -18.51
CA ARG A 203 0.09 -5.70 -18.84
C ARG A 203 0.11 -4.51 -19.80
N VAL A 204 1.28 -3.93 -20.06
CA VAL A 204 1.47 -2.82 -21.01
C VAL A 204 1.97 -3.42 -22.33
N SER A 205 1.32 -3.08 -23.45
CA SER A 205 1.71 -3.57 -24.77
C SER A 205 3.09 -3.08 -25.19
N PRO A 206 3.79 -3.78 -26.10
CA PRO A 206 5.08 -3.33 -26.62
C PRO A 206 5.02 -1.92 -27.28
N GLU A 207 3.93 -1.61 -27.97
CA GLU A 207 3.69 -0.31 -28.61
C GLU A 207 3.53 0.80 -27.56
N ALA A 208 2.70 0.56 -26.52
CA ALA A 208 2.52 1.49 -25.42
C ALA A 208 3.82 1.71 -24.63
N LYS A 209 4.68 0.66 -24.48
CA LYS A 209 6.02 0.82 -23.88
C LYS A 209 6.93 1.73 -24.67
N LYS A 210 6.87 1.67 -26.01
CA LYS A 210 7.64 2.56 -26.89
C LYS A 210 7.16 4.02 -26.76
N SER A 211 5.84 4.25 -26.70
CA SER A 211 5.29 5.61 -26.58
C SER A 211 5.65 6.30 -25.26
N LEU A 212 5.97 5.55 -24.18
CA LEU A 212 6.43 6.11 -22.91
C LEU A 212 7.73 6.93 -23.01
N HIS A 213 8.50 6.81 -24.09
CA HIS A 213 9.68 7.64 -24.32
C HIS A 213 9.32 9.08 -24.65
N ASN A 214 8.13 9.31 -25.22
CA ASN A 214 7.66 10.60 -25.69
C ASN A 214 6.79 11.33 -24.65
N LEU A 215 6.48 10.70 -23.51
CA LEU A 215 5.76 11.28 -22.39
C LEU A 215 6.76 11.83 -21.36
#